data_f948ada848b74a443b6a168ba7b2208b
#
_entry.id   f948ada848b74a443b6a168ba7b2208b
#
_cell.length_a   1.000
_cell.length_b   1.000
_cell.length_c   1.000
_cell.angle_alpha   90.00
_cell.angle_beta   90.00
_cell.angle_gamma   90.00
#
_symmetry.space_group_name_H-M   'P 1'
#
loop_
_entity.id
_entity.type
_entity.pdbx_description
1 polymer ?
#
loop_
_entity_poly.entity_id
_entity_poly.type
_entity_poly.pdbx_seq_one_letter_code
_entity_poly.pdbx_strand_id
1 'polypeptide(L)'
;EQIIQVQVKCVVKNMSKYNILIITILEEIMDQFESIGCKEFHMSVNYKYDIIEYYLNQLDHNYNISFFREEKPLGTIGSVSLLKDKITTPFFVSNCDIIIDQDYRDVYEYHQNNGNDITIVTAVKNYAIPYGVIETGNNGVMTGLSEKPEFNYMINTGVYILQPELIYEIPEGEFFHITHLMDKVRARGGKVGCFPVSNGSWKDMGEWPEYLRMINVR
;
A
#
# COMPACT_ATOMS: atom_id res chain seq x y z
N GLU A 1 -8.23 -13.64 20.41
CA GLU A 1 -7.35 -12.61 19.79
C GLU A 1 -7.12 -13.02 18.34
N GLN A 2 -7.58 -12.19 17.41
CA GLN A 2 -7.38 -12.44 16.00
C GLN A 2 -5.93 -12.01 15.64
N ILE A 3 -5.12 -12.94 15.13
CA ILE A 3 -3.75 -12.65 14.73
C ILE A 3 -3.84 -11.83 13.43
N ILE A 4 -3.44 -10.56 13.50
CA ILE A 4 -3.32 -9.70 12.33
C ILE A 4 -2.01 -10.04 11.63
N GLN A 5 -2.08 -10.36 10.35
CA GLN A 5 -0.92 -10.65 9.51
C GLN A 5 -0.70 -9.51 8.51
N VAL A 6 0.55 -9.22 8.21
CA VAL A 6 0.91 -8.16 7.26
C VAL A 6 1.89 -8.71 6.24
N GLN A 7 1.60 -8.49 4.97
CA GLN A 7 2.58 -8.63 3.92
C GLN A 7 3.13 -7.26 3.53
N VAL A 8 4.44 -7.10 3.64
CA VAL A 8 5.16 -5.93 3.14
C VAL A 8 5.87 -6.30 1.84
N LYS A 9 5.57 -5.59 0.77
CA LYS A 9 6.25 -5.76 -0.52
C LYS A 9 7.32 -4.71 -0.72
N CYS A 10 8.58 -5.13 -0.75
CA CYS A 10 9.71 -4.27 -1.08
C CYS A 10 10.03 -4.32 -2.57
N VAL A 11 9.47 -3.40 -3.34
CA VAL A 11 9.87 -3.14 -4.73
C VAL A 11 10.79 -1.92 -4.74
N VAL A 12 12.07 -2.18 -4.58
CA VAL A 12 13.07 -1.13 -4.57
C VAL A 12 13.51 -0.79 -5.99
N LYS A 13 13.06 0.34 -6.52
CA LYS A 13 13.56 0.90 -7.78
C LYS A 13 14.76 1.81 -7.51
N ASN A 14 15.93 1.47 -8.07
CA ASN A 14 17.15 2.34 -8.12
C ASN A 14 17.75 2.81 -6.77
N MET A 15 18.16 1.89 -5.90
CA MET A 15 18.61 2.23 -4.55
C MET A 15 20.11 2.16 -4.27
N SER A 16 20.97 2.50 -5.20
CA SER A 16 22.44 2.51 -4.91
C SER A 16 22.88 3.52 -3.84
N LYS A 17 22.03 4.50 -3.48
CA LYS A 17 22.33 5.57 -2.50
C LYS A 17 21.49 5.55 -1.22
N TYR A 18 20.44 4.69 -1.08
CA TYR A 18 19.39 4.86 -0.06
C TYR A 18 19.12 3.64 0.82
N ASN A 19 20.06 2.73 0.98
CA ASN A 19 19.87 1.47 1.73
C ASN A 19 19.43 1.67 3.19
N ILE A 20 20.01 2.64 3.89
CA ILE A 20 19.70 2.93 5.30
C ILE A 20 18.27 3.49 5.42
N LEU A 21 17.86 4.29 4.47
CA LEU A 21 16.55 4.93 4.48
C LEU A 21 15.37 3.95 4.40
N ILE A 22 15.42 2.98 3.48
CA ILE A 22 14.35 1.97 3.37
C ILE A 22 14.22 1.16 4.63
N ILE A 23 15.31 0.86 5.28
CA ILE A 23 15.33 0.10 6.51
C ILE A 23 14.58 0.87 7.60
N THR A 24 14.86 2.16 7.77
CA THR A 24 14.16 3.01 8.75
C THR A 24 12.66 3.16 8.43
N ILE A 25 12.30 3.23 7.15
CA ILE A 25 10.89 3.26 6.73
C ILE A 25 10.21 1.93 7.04
N LEU A 26 10.89 0.81 6.76
CA LEU A 26 10.36 -0.52 7.07
C LEU A 26 10.16 -0.72 8.58
N GLU A 27 11.10 -0.26 9.42
CA GLU A 27 10.93 -0.27 10.87
C GLU A 27 9.67 0.51 11.27
N GLU A 28 9.51 1.75 10.79
CA GLU A 28 8.35 2.58 11.11
C GLU A 28 7.03 1.93 10.67
N ILE A 29 7.00 1.31 9.48
CA ILE A 29 5.83 0.58 9.00
C ILE A 29 5.52 -0.62 9.90
N MET A 30 6.53 -1.42 10.24
CA MET A 30 6.34 -2.60 11.08
C MET A 30 5.93 -2.22 12.50
N ASP A 31 6.50 -1.17 13.09
CA ASP A 31 6.14 -0.66 14.40
C ASP A 31 4.67 -0.19 14.45
N GLN A 32 4.19 0.47 13.40
CA GLN A 32 2.78 0.86 13.29
C GLN A 32 1.86 -0.38 13.30
N PHE A 33 2.20 -1.44 12.57
CA PHE A 33 1.43 -2.68 12.58
C PHE A 33 1.58 -3.47 13.89
N GLU A 34 2.78 -3.47 14.51
CA GLU A 34 2.98 -4.09 15.81
C GLU A 34 2.11 -3.41 16.88
N SER A 35 1.96 -2.09 16.84
CA SER A 35 1.15 -1.32 17.78
C SER A 35 -0.31 -1.75 17.84
N ILE A 36 -0.83 -2.32 16.76
CA ILE A 36 -2.18 -2.87 16.68
C ILE A 36 -2.25 -4.37 16.94
N GLY A 37 -1.12 -4.99 17.32
CA GLY A 37 -1.02 -6.40 17.68
C GLY A 37 -0.61 -7.34 16.56
N CYS A 38 -0.10 -6.83 15.43
CA CYS A 38 0.47 -7.67 14.39
C CYS A 38 1.74 -8.36 14.90
N LYS A 39 1.83 -9.69 14.74
CA LYS A 39 2.98 -10.49 15.15
C LYS A 39 3.63 -11.27 14.01
N GLU A 40 3.02 -11.29 12.85
CA GLU A 40 3.49 -12.07 11.69
C GLU A 40 3.66 -11.14 10.48
N PHE A 41 4.89 -10.99 10.04
CA PHE A 41 5.25 -10.21 8.85
C PHE A 41 5.79 -11.13 7.77
N HIS A 42 5.27 -10.96 6.56
CA HIS A 42 5.71 -11.66 5.38
C HIS A 42 6.33 -10.65 4.41
N MET A 43 7.60 -10.73 4.19
CA MET A 43 8.34 -9.75 3.40
C MET A 43 8.79 -10.33 2.07
N SER A 44 8.26 -9.79 0.97
CA SER A 44 8.68 -10.14 -0.38
C SER A 44 9.76 -9.17 -0.85
N VAL A 45 10.94 -9.68 -1.14
CA VAL A 45 12.13 -8.90 -1.52
C VAL A 45 12.72 -9.46 -2.81
N ASN A 46 12.96 -8.58 -3.80
CA ASN A 46 13.68 -8.93 -5.02
C ASN A 46 15.13 -8.45 -4.97
N TYR A 47 15.34 -7.15 -4.75
CA TYR A 47 16.64 -6.50 -4.79
C TYR A 47 17.23 -6.35 -3.39
N LYS A 48 18.55 -6.67 -3.24
CA LYS A 48 19.29 -6.59 -1.96
C LYS A 48 18.67 -7.39 -0.81
N TYR A 49 18.10 -8.53 -1.12
CA TYR A 49 17.52 -9.46 -0.16
C TYR A 49 18.42 -9.66 1.06
N ASP A 50 19.69 -10.05 0.85
CA ASP A 50 20.63 -10.41 1.92
C ASP A 50 20.91 -9.25 2.90
N ILE A 51 20.88 -7.99 2.41
CA ILE A 51 21.11 -6.80 3.24
C ILE A 51 19.89 -6.49 4.10
N ILE A 52 18.70 -6.54 3.51
CA ILE A 52 17.44 -6.27 4.21
C ILE A 52 17.19 -7.35 5.25
N GLU A 53 17.35 -8.63 4.88
CA GLU A 53 17.22 -9.75 5.80
C GLU A 53 18.21 -9.66 6.97
N TYR A 54 19.49 -9.42 6.67
CA TYR A 54 20.52 -9.28 7.71
C TYR A 54 20.17 -8.18 8.70
N TYR A 55 19.78 -7.00 8.20
CA TYR A 55 19.50 -5.87 9.07
C TYR A 55 18.25 -6.11 9.93
N LEU A 56 17.15 -6.52 9.34
CA LEU A 56 15.90 -6.75 10.07
C LEU A 56 16.05 -7.85 11.11
N ASN A 57 16.88 -8.85 10.88
CA ASN A 57 17.20 -9.89 11.87
C ASN A 57 18.10 -9.39 13.04
N GLN A 58 18.68 -8.19 12.94
CA GLN A 58 19.45 -7.58 14.04
C GLN A 58 18.61 -6.68 14.93
N LEU A 59 17.39 -6.33 14.50
CA LEU A 59 16.48 -5.52 15.29
C LEU A 59 15.95 -6.32 16.49
N ASP A 60 15.81 -5.64 17.62
CA ASP A 60 15.14 -6.19 18.80
C ASP A 60 13.62 -5.93 18.67
N HIS A 61 12.88 -6.97 18.29
CA HIS A 61 11.43 -6.89 18.07
C HIS A 61 10.69 -8.11 18.60
N ASN A 62 9.38 -7.97 18.86
CA ASN A 62 8.52 -9.02 19.40
C ASN A 62 7.59 -9.63 18.33
N TYR A 63 8.01 -9.64 17.07
CA TYR A 63 7.26 -10.21 15.94
C TYR A 63 8.13 -11.12 15.08
N ASN A 64 7.50 -11.98 14.29
CA ASN A 64 8.17 -12.89 13.36
C ASN A 64 8.20 -12.29 11.96
N ILE A 65 9.35 -12.40 11.28
CA ILE A 65 9.50 -11.99 9.89
C ILE A 65 9.81 -13.23 9.04
N SER A 66 8.99 -13.47 8.03
CA SER A 66 9.23 -14.48 7.00
C SER A 66 9.61 -13.79 5.70
N PHE A 67 10.79 -14.11 5.16
CA PHE A 67 11.27 -13.54 3.92
C PHE A 67 10.97 -14.44 2.72
N PHE A 68 10.56 -13.83 1.61
CA PHE A 68 10.33 -14.49 0.33
C PHE A 68 11.12 -13.81 -0.77
N ARG A 69 12.00 -14.56 -1.42
CA ARG A 69 12.79 -14.04 -2.54
C ARG A 69 12.01 -14.18 -3.84
N GLU A 70 11.78 -13.07 -4.53
CA GLU A 70 11.24 -13.08 -5.88
C GLU A 70 12.38 -13.34 -6.88
N GLU A 71 12.37 -14.47 -7.58
CA GLU A 71 13.36 -14.78 -8.64
C GLU A 71 13.17 -13.86 -9.87
N LYS A 72 11.96 -13.36 -10.06
CA LYS A 72 11.59 -12.41 -11.09
C LYS A 72 10.52 -11.45 -10.55
N PRO A 73 10.39 -10.23 -11.10
CA PRO A 73 9.34 -9.30 -10.67
C PRO A 73 7.95 -9.91 -10.83
N LEU A 74 7.18 -10.00 -9.74
CA LEU A 74 5.83 -10.56 -9.73
C LEU A 74 4.71 -9.51 -9.70
N GLY A 75 5.02 -8.24 -10.02
CA GLY A 75 4.03 -7.15 -9.99
C GLY A 75 3.72 -6.71 -8.55
N THR A 76 2.62 -6.02 -8.32
CA THR A 76 2.32 -5.44 -7.00
C THR A 76 1.71 -6.43 -6.00
N ILE A 77 1.15 -7.57 -6.47
CA ILE A 77 0.50 -8.56 -5.59
C ILE A 77 0.87 -10.02 -5.91
N GLY A 78 1.57 -10.28 -7.00
CA GLY A 78 1.84 -11.66 -7.44
C GLY A 78 2.61 -12.50 -6.42
N SER A 79 3.49 -11.90 -5.61
CA SER A 79 4.23 -12.59 -4.54
C SER A 79 3.34 -13.08 -3.40
N VAL A 80 2.13 -12.54 -3.23
CA VAL A 80 1.16 -13.01 -2.23
C VAL A 80 0.75 -14.47 -2.51
N SER A 81 0.81 -14.92 -3.77
CA SER A 81 0.56 -16.32 -4.11
C SER A 81 1.48 -17.33 -3.39
N LEU A 82 2.68 -16.88 -2.95
CA LEU A 82 3.63 -17.69 -2.18
C LEU A 82 3.18 -17.92 -0.72
N LEU A 83 2.12 -17.24 -0.29
CA LEU A 83 1.54 -17.32 1.05
C LEU A 83 0.28 -18.20 1.10
N LYS A 84 -0.03 -18.94 0.03
CA LYS A 84 -1.10 -19.94 0.05
C LYS A 84 -0.91 -20.89 1.23
N ASP A 85 -2.01 -21.21 1.89
CA ASP A 85 -2.06 -22.10 3.06
C ASP A 85 -1.34 -21.57 4.32
N LYS A 86 -0.71 -20.39 4.27
CA LYS A 86 -0.04 -19.76 5.42
C LYS A 86 -0.89 -18.68 6.09
N ILE A 87 -1.74 -18.02 5.33
CA ILE A 87 -2.62 -16.96 5.80
C ILE A 87 -4.06 -17.45 5.80
N THR A 88 -4.71 -17.40 6.96
CA THR A 88 -6.09 -17.89 7.17
C THR A 88 -7.04 -16.82 7.69
N THR A 89 -6.55 -15.61 7.92
CA THR A 89 -7.31 -14.45 8.39
C THR A 89 -7.17 -13.28 7.42
N PRO A 90 -8.06 -12.28 7.46
CA PRO A 90 -7.85 -11.06 6.71
C PRO A 90 -6.48 -10.45 7.04
N PHE A 91 -5.77 -9.99 6.04
CA PHE A 91 -4.39 -9.52 6.16
C PHE A 91 -4.14 -8.23 5.43
N PHE A 92 -3.21 -7.44 5.94
CA PHE A 92 -2.74 -6.24 5.27
C PHE A 92 -1.72 -6.57 4.17
N VAL A 93 -1.74 -5.77 3.12
CA VAL A 93 -0.69 -5.71 2.10
C VAL A 93 -0.25 -4.26 2.01
N SER A 94 1.04 -4.01 2.20
CA SER A 94 1.62 -2.66 2.17
C SER A 94 2.84 -2.60 1.25
N ASN A 95 2.99 -1.50 0.53
CA ASN A 95 4.26 -1.16 -0.09
C ASN A 95 5.26 -0.77 1.02
N CYS A 96 6.56 -0.97 0.76
CA CYS A 96 7.63 -0.72 1.74
C CYS A 96 8.09 0.75 1.82
N ASP A 97 7.50 1.62 1.02
CA ASP A 97 7.84 3.05 0.90
C ASP A 97 6.66 3.97 1.24
N ILE A 98 5.59 3.42 1.81
CA ILE A 98 4.38 4.14 2.16
C ILE A 98 4.19 4.18 3.68
N ILE A 99 4.11 5.37 4.24
CA ILE A 99 3.75 5.61 5.64
C ILE A 99 2.38 6.27 5.67
N ILE A 100 1.48 5.75 6.51
CA ILE A 100 0.16 6.32 6.73
C ILE A 100 -0.01 6.61 8.22
N ASP A 101 -0.22 7.88 8.55
CA ASP A 101 -0.54 8.32 9.91
C ASP A 101 -2.04 8.07 10.17
N GLN A 102 -2.38 6.82 10.48
CA GLN A 102 -3.72 6.32 10.75
C GLN A 102 -3.64 5.12 11.69
N ASP A 103 -4.57 4.98 12.61
CA ASP A 103 -4.73 3.74 13.37
C ASP A 103 -5.24 2.63 12.43
N TYR A 104 -4.40 1.64 12.18
CA TYR A 104 -4.76 0.51 11.31
C TYR A 104 -5.87 -0.39 11.89
N ARG A 105 -6.21 -0.27 13.21
CA ARG A 105 -7.40 -0.93 13.77
C ARG A 105 -8.68 -0.40 13.14
N ASP A 106 -8.79 0.93 12.97
CA ASP A 106 -9.95 1.53 12.33
C ASP A 106 -10.14 0.99 10.90
N VAL A 107 -9.03 0.83 10.17
CA VAL A 107 -9.04 0.27 8.80
C VAL A 107 -9.50 -1.19 8.83
N TYR A 108 -9.02 -1.97 9.79
CA TYR A 108 -9.38 -3.38 9.94
C TYR A 108 -10.85 -3.54 10.34
N GLU A 109 -11.32 -2.77 11.31
CA GLU A 109 -12.73 -2.75 11.73
C GLU A 109 -13.64 -2.32 10.59
N TYR A 110 -13.26 -1.31 9.83
CA TYR A 110 -13.99 -0.89 8.63
C TYR A 110 -14.09 -2.04 7.62
N HIS A 111 -13.01 -2.77 7.37
CA HIS A 111 -13.00 -3.91 6.47
C HIS A 111 -14.00 -4.98 6.89
N GLN A 112 -13.98 -5.36 8.18
CA GLN A 112 -14.87 -6.38 8.73
C GLN A 112 -16.32 -5.93 8.77
N ASN A 113 -16.59 -4.74 9.30
CA ASN A 113 -17.96 -4.21 9.48
C ASN A 113 -18.68 -4.02 8.14
N ASN A 114 -17.94 -3.76 7.08
CA ASN A 114 -18.51 -3.62 5.75
C ASN A 114 -18.56 -4.94 4.98
N GLY A 115 -17.96 -6.02 5.46
CA GLY A 115 -17.88 -7.29 4.74
C GLY A 115 -17.20 -7.15 3.38
N ASN A 116 -16.07 -6.42 3.33
CA ASN A 116 -15.33 -6.22 2.11
C ASN A 116 -14.47 -7.44 1.78
N ASP A 117 -14.36 -7.81 0.50
CA ASP A 117 -13.34 -8.74 0.03
C ASP A 117 -11.96 -8.06 -0.01
N ILE A 118 -11.93 -6.80 -0.46
CA ILE A 118 -10.75 -5.94 -0.48
C ILE A 118 -11.11 -4.59 0.13
N THR A 119 -10.26 -4.05 1.00
CA THR A 119 -10.30 -2.64 1.39
C THR A 119 -9.04 -1.95 0.90
N ILE A 120 -9.20 -0.84 0.22
CA ILE A 120 -8.13 0.04 -0.24
C ILE A 120 -8.04 1.21 0.73
N VAL A 121 -6.88 1.47 1.31
CA VAL A 121 -6.63 2.76 1.96
C VAL A 121 -6.41 3.80 0.87
N THR A 122 -7.19 4.87 0.88
CA THR A 122 -7.14 5.93 -0.15
C THR A 122 -6.82 7.27 0.48
N ALA A 123 -5.91 8.03 -0.12
CA ALA A 123 -5.65 9.41 0.30
C ALA A 123 -6.51 10.40 -0.51
N VAL A 124 -7.12 11.35 0.18
CA VAL A 124 -7.89 12.43 -0.47
C VAL A 124 -6.92 13.53 -0.88
N LYS A 125 -6.65 13.66 -2.18
CA LYS A 125 -5.82 14.75 -2.75
C LYS A 125 -6.67 15.84 -3.37
N ASN A 126 -6.35 17.09 -3.00
CA ASN A 126 -6.91 18.29 -3.59
C ASN A 126 -5.95 18.85 -4.65
N TYR A 127 -6.46 19.15 -5.82
CA TYR A 127 -5.74 19.77 -6.93
C TYR A 127 -6.44 21.09 -7.28
N ALA A 128 -5.84 22.20 -6.87
CA ALA A 128 -6.32 23.54 -7.24
C ALA A 128 -5.69 23.96 -8.57
N ILE A 129 -6.52 24.39 -9.53
CA ILE A 129 -6.05 25.03 -10.76
C ILE A 129 -6.09 26.55 -10.52
N PRO A 130 -4.92 27.26 -10.51
CA PRO A 130 -4.88 28.66 -10.13
C PRO A 130 -5.37 29.63 -11.24
N TYR A 131 -6.08 29.10 -12.24
CA TYR A 131 -6.59 29.83 -13.40
C TYR A 131 -8.06 29.47 -13.67
N GLY A 132 -8.73 30.30 -14.47
CA GLY A 132 -10.03 29.96 -15.03
C GLY A 132 -9.91 28.78 -16.02
N VAL A 133 -10.72 27.73 -15.82
CA VAL A 133 -10.81 26.55 -16.70
C VAL A 133 -11.98 26.77 -17.65
N ILE A 134 -11.70 26.73 -18.96
CA ILE A 134 -12.68 26.94 -20.02
C ILE A 134 -13.08 25.57 -20.60
N GLU A 135 -14.36 25.29 -20.66
CA GLU A 135 -14.90 24.15 -21.36
C GLU A 135 -15.34 24.56 -22.77
N THR A 136 -15.03 23.72 -23.75
CA THR A 136 -15.38 23.99 -25.15
C THR A 136 -16.14 22.84 -25.77
N GLY A 137 -17.16 23.15 -26.56
CA GLY A 137 -17.88 22.23 -27.42
C GLY A 137 -17.30 22.20 -28.85
N ASN A 138 -18.16 21.78 -29.79
CA ASN A 138 -17.81 21.70 -31.21
C ASN A 138 -17.35 23.08 -31.73
N ASN A 139 -16.33 23.08 -32.60
CA ASN A 139 -15.76 24.28 -33.24
C ASN A 139 -15.20 25.32 -32.27
N GLY A 140 -14.80 24.91 -31.03
CA GLY A 140 -14.20 25.78 -30.05
C GLY A 140 -15.16 26.78 -29.40
N VAL A 141 -16.45 26.58 -29.52
CA VAL A 141 -17.47 27.39 -28.84
C VAL A 141 -17.36 27.13 -27.34
N MET A 142 -17.22 28.20 -26.56
CA MET A 142 -17.17 28.10 -25.10
C MET A 142 -18.53 27.61 -24.56
N THR A 143 -18.50 26.56 -23.74
CA THR A 143 -19.67 25.96 -23.10
C THR A 143 -19.70 26.15 -21.60
N GLY A 144 -18.57 26.47 -20.99
CA GLY A 144 -18.47 26.72 -19.55
C GLY A 144 -17.20 27.44 -19.15
N LEU A 145 -17.20 28.04 -17.97
CA LEU A 145 -16.04 28.64 -17.29
C LEU A 145 -16.15 28.35 -15.80
N SER A 146 -15.10 27.77 -15.24
CA SER A 146 -14.92 27.61 -13.80
C SER A 146 -13.70 28.40 -13.34
N GLU A 147 -13.89 29.40 -12.46
CA GLU A 147 -12.79 30.20 -11.95
C GLU A 147 -12.10 29.46 -10.79
N LYS A 148 -10.80 29.22 -10.95
CA LYS A 148 -9.92 28.56 -9.95
C LYS A 148 -10.55 27.30 -9.33
N PRO A 149 -10.97 26.32 -10.14
CA PRO A 149 -11.64 25.13 -9.60
C PRO A 149 -10.70 24.29 -8.76
N GLU A 150 -11.27 23.61 -7.76
CA GLU A 150 -10.60 22.61 -6.94
C GLU A 150 -11.20 21.23 -7.23
N PHE A 151 -10.33 20.25 -7.44
CA PHE A 151 -10.72 18.86 -7.70
C PHE A 151 -10.19 17.97 -6.59
N ASN A 152 -11.08 17.18 -6.00
CA ASN A 152 -10.74 16.20 -4.99
C ASN A 152 -10.76 14.79 -5.59
N TYR A 153 -9.66 14.07 -5.45
CA TYR A 153 -9.56 12.69 -5.91
C TYR A 153 -9.13 11.79 -4.76
N MET A 154 -9.75 10.62 -4.67
CA MET A 154 -9.24 9.53 -3.84
C MET A 154 -8.19 8.76 -4.63
N ILE A 155 -6.96 8.77 -4.15
CA ILE A 155 -5.84 8.06 -4.78
C ILE A 155 -5.48 6.82 -4.01
N ASN A 156 -5.05 5.79 -4.72
CA ASN A 156 -4.58 4.54 -4.15
C ASN A 156 -3.24 4.78 -3.44
N THR A 157 -3.18 4.46 -2.15
CA THR A 157 -1.97 4.68 -1.33
C THR A 157 -0.95 3.56 -1.42
N GLY A 158 -1.33 2.37 -1.87
CA GLY A 158 -0.48 1.18 -1.81
C GLY A 158 -0.64 0.35 -0.53
N VAL A 159 -1.67 0.63 0.28
CA VAL A 159 -2.02 -0.15 1.47
C VAL A 159 -3.42 -0.73 1.31
N TYR A 160 -3.57 -2.01 1.62
CA TYR A 160 -4.79 -2.78 1.40
C TYR A 160 -5.06 -3.75 2.55
N ILE A 161 -6.33 -4.16 2.70
CA ILE A 161 -6.70 -5.38 3.44
C ILE A 161 -7.39 -6.32 2.46
N LEU A 162 -7.03 -7.60 2.52
CA LEU A 162 -7.58 -8.65 1.69
C LEU A 162 -8.15 -9.78 2.53
N GLN A 163 -9.24 -10.38 2.05
CA GLN A 163 -9.69 -11.67 2.56
C GLN A 163 -8.72 -12.79 2.14
N PRO A 164 -8.44 -13.77 3.00
CA PRO A 164 -7.42 -14.81 2.74
C PRO A 164 -7.73 -15.66 1.50
N GLU A 165 -9.00 -15.87 1.17
CA GLU A 165 -9.42 -16.64 0.00
C GLU A 165 -8.94 -16.04 -1.32
N LEU A 166 -8.71 -14.73 -1.35
CA LEU A 166 -8.24 -14.03 -2.56
C LEU A 166 -6.83 -14.45 -2.98
N ILE A 167 -6.05 -15.04 -2.08
CA ILE A 167 -4.72 -15.56 -2.38
C ILE A 167 -4.79 -16.61 -3.50
N TYR A 168 -5.85 -17.41 -3.52
CA TYR A 168 -6.07 -18.46 -4.53
C TYR A 168 -6.47 -17.91 -5.91
N GLU A 169 -6.89 -16.65 -5.99
CA GLU A 169 -7.20 -15.97 -7.25
C GLU A 169 -5.95 -15.35 -7.92
N ILE A 170 -4.82 -15.30 -7.20
CA ILE A 170 -3.55 -14.78 -7.69
C ILE A 170 -2.77 -15.90 -8.39
N PRO A 171 -2.42 -15.74 -9.69
CA PRO A 171 -1.65 -16.73 -10.42
C PRO A 171 -0.27 -16.94 -9.79
N GLU A 172 0.12 -18.20 -9.62
CA GLU A 172 1.40 -18.54 -8.99
C GLU A 172 2.56 -18.31 -9.94
N GLY A 173 3.58 -17.59 -9.45
CA GLY A 173 4.78 -17.30 -10.21
C GLY A 173 4.58 -16.39 -11.43
N GLU A 174 3.45 -15.72 -11.57
CA GLU A 174 3.17 -14.79 -12.65
C GLU A 174 3.19 -13.33 -12.21
N PHE A 175 3.44 -12.45 -13.15
CA PHE A 175 3.34 -11.00 -12.94
C PHE A 175 1.87 -10.60 -12.81
N PHE A 176 1.49 -10.10 -11.62
CA PHE A 176 0.11 -9.77 -11.32
C PHE A 176 0.00 -8.48 -10.47
N HIS A 177 -0.83 -7.55 -10.92
CA HIS A 177 -1.11 -6.32 -10.19
C HIS A 177 -2.34 -6.44 -9.29
N ILE A 178 -2.35 -5.70 -8.18
CA ILE A 178 -3.51 -5.61 -7.29
C ILE A 178 -4.77 -5.11 -8.03
N THR A 179 -4.62 -4.25 -9.02
CA THR A 179 -5.72 -3.76 -9.86
C THR A 179 -6.39 -4.90 -10.64
N HIS A 180 -5.63 -5.89 -11.12
CA HIS A 180 -6.21 -7.07 -11.77
C HIS A 180 -7.04 -7.91 -10.78
N LEU A 181 -6.59 -8.03 -9.52
CA LEU A 181 -7.35 -8.71 -8.49
C LEU A 181 -8.65 -7.97 -8.17
N MET A 182 -8.59 -6.64 -8.03
CA MET A 182 -9.76 -5.80 -7.81
C MET A 182 -10.80 -5.95 -8.92
N ASP A 183 -10.34 -5.97 -10.18
CA ASP A 183 -11.24 -6.16 -11.33
C ASP A 183 -11.89 -7.55 -11.33
N LYS A 184 -11.14 -8.60 -11.00
CA LYS A 184 -11.69 -9.97 -10.83
C LYS A 184 -12.76 -10.00 -9.73
N VAL A 185 -12.46 -9.44 -8.55
CA VAL A 185 -13.39 -9.40 -7.42
C VAL A 185 -14.68 -8.66 -7.79
N ARG A 186 -14.55 -7.48 -8.41
CA ARG A 186 -15.71 -6.71 -8.89
C ARG A 186 -16.52 -7.44 -9.95
N ALA A 187 -15.87 -8.10 -10.89
CA ALA A 187 -16.53 -8.84 -11.98
C ALA A 187 -17.40 -10.00 -11.48
N ARG A 188 -17.02 -10.64 -10.36
CA ARG A 188 -17.83 -11.69 -9.72
C ARG A 188 -18.85 -11.17 -8.70
N GLY A 189 -19.03 -9.85 -8.60
CA GLY A 189 -19.93 -9.22 -7.64
C GLY A 189 -19.40 -9.11 -6.21
N GLY A 190 -18.10 -9.34 -6.00
CA GLY A 190 -17.43 -9.13 -4.73
C GLY A 190 -17.28 -7.65 -4.39
N LYS A 191 -16.97 -7.35 -3.13
CA LYS A 191 -16.99 -6.01 -2.58
C LYS A 191 -15.58 -5.44 -2.40
N VAL A 192 -15.28 -4.38 -3.14
CA VAL A 192 -14.05 -3.59 -2.99
C VAL A 192 -14.41 -2.26 -2.35
N GLY A 193 -14.03 -2.07 -1.08
CA GLY A 193 -14.28 -0.84 -0.31
C GLY A 193 -13.08 0.10 -0.29
N CYS A 194 -13.32 1.38 -0.02
CA CYS A 194 -12.28 2.40 0.14
C CYS A 194 -12.36 3.01 1.53
N PHE A 195 -11.23 3.04 2.25
CA PHE A 195 -11.08 3.73 3.52
C PHE A 195 -10.30 5.04 3.27
N PRO A 196 -10.95 6.21 3.37
CA PRO A 196 -10.29 7.47 3.07
C PRO A 196 -9.45 7.96 4.26
N VAL A 197 -8.21 8.39 3.97
CA VAL A 197 -7.36 9.13 4.91
C VAL A 197 -7.09 10.54 4.37
N SER A 198 -6.69 11.46 5.25
CA SER A 198 -6.34 12.82 4.83
C SER A 198 -5.09 12.84 3.94
N ASN A 199 -4.95 13.88 3.11
CA ASN A 199 -3.74 14.07 2.32
C ASN A 199 -2.47 14.18 3.20
N GLY A 200 -2.59 14.78 4.39
CA GLY A 200 -1.48 14.93 5.33
C GLY A 200 -1.07 13.62 6.02
N SER A 201 -1.97 12.66 6.11
CA SER A 201 -1.71 11.35 6.72
C SER A 201 -0.93 10.40 5.81
N TRP A 202 -0.88 10.62 4.50
CA TRP A 202 -0.22 9.76 3.54
C TRP A 202 1.11 10.36 3.10
N LYS A 203 2.19 9.58 3.22
CA LYS A 203 3.55 9.94 2.82
C LYS A 203 4.11 8.85 1.91
N ASP A 204 4.42 9.24 0.67
CA ASP A 204 5.12 8.39 -0.31
C ASP A 204 6.61 8.69 -0.22
N MET A 205 7.34 7.82 0.49
CA MET A 205 8.78 7.97 0.72
C MET A 205 9.62 7.57 -0.51
N GLY A 206 9.00 6.99 -1.52
CA GLY A 206 9.59 6.76 -2.84
C GLY A 206 9.80 8.07 -3.62
N GLU A 207 9.10 9.15 -3.23
CA GLU A 207 9.23 10.49 -3.80
C GLU A 207 10.24 11.32 -3.01
N TRP A 208 11.36 11.69 -3.65
CA TRP A 208 12.47 12.41 -3.02
C TRP A 208 12.09 13.70 -2.27
N PRO A 209 11.17 14.56 -2.74
CA PRO A 209 10.75 15.74 -2.01
C PRO A 209 10.09 15.45 -0.67
N GLU A 210 9.29 14.39 -0.57
CA GLU A 210 8.62 14.00 0.68
C GLU A 210 9.64 13.51 1.71
N TYR A 211 10.62 12.71 1.29
CA TYR A 211 11.73 12.29 2.14
C TYR A 211 12.52 13.47 2.71
N LEU A 212 12.92 14.43 1.87
CA LEU A 212 13.66 15.63 2.33
C LEU A 212 12.86 16.43 3.35
N ARG A 213 11.54 16.49 3.24
CA ARG A 213 10.70 17.14 4.25
C ARG A 213 10.77 16.44 5.58
N MET A 214 10.72 15.10 5.59
CA MET A 214 10.75 14.30 6.83
C MET A 214 12.06 14.49 7.60
N ILE A 215 13.22 14.48 6.95
CA ILE A 215 14.53 14.65 7.60
C ILE A 215 14.81 16.07 8.05
N ASN A 216 14.20 17.10 7.42
CA ASN A 216 14.39 18.52 7.79
C ASN A 216 13.43 18.97 8.91
N VAL A 217 12.53 18.13 9.38
CA VAL A 217 11.57 18.40 10.47
C VAL A 217 12.06 17.83 11.82
N ARG A 218 13.21 17.13 11.83
CA ARG A 218 13.83 16.62 13.06
C ARG A 218 14.88 17.55 13.63
#